data_6f85c043d5e1494a20892b1b5a19218c
#
_entry.id   6f85c043d5e1494a20892b1b5a19218c
#
_cell.length_a   1.000
_cell.length_b   1.000
_cell.length_c   1.000
_cell.angle_alpha   90.00
_cell.angle_beta   90.00
_cell.angle_gamma   90.00
#
_symmetry.space_group_name_H-M   'P 1'
#
loop_
_entity.id
_entity.type
_entity.pdbx_description
1 polymer ?
#
loop_
_entity_poly.entity_id
_entity_poly.type
_entity_poly.pdbx_seq_one_letter_code
_entity_poly.pdbx_strand_id
1 'polypeptide(L)'
;MNTATKVKNLRRWSGEATVYRLDPPYRGEEYVVVSSIHLPKSPWKEETMIFASTEAGEVPSYFDLAVVKEYSHAAALASIGYEVKS
;
A
#
# COMPACT_ATOMS: atom_id res chain seq x y z
N MET A 1 2.04 3.63 -18.99
CA MET A 1 2.16 2.59 -17.96
C MET A 1 2.07 3.22 -16.58
N ASN A 2 1.22 2.66 -15.71
CA ASN A 2 1.05 3.21 -14.35
C ASN A 2 2.16 2.70 -13.46
N THR A 3 2.81 3.61 -12.74
CA THR A 3 3.95 3.24 -11.89
C THR A 3 3.76 3.71 -10.45
N ALA A 4 4.30 2.92 -9.52
CA ALA A 4 4.34 3.25 -8.10
C ALA A 4 5.81 3.30 -7.68
N THR A 5 6.25 4.45 -7.20
CA THR A 5 7.64 4.68 -6.80
C THR A 5 7.71 4.75 -5.28
N LYS A 6 8.60 3.96 -4.70
CA LYS A 6 8.80 3.93 -3.26
C LYS A 6 9.36 5.28 -2.78
N VAL A 7 8.70 5.85 -1.77
CA VAL A 7 9.11 7.13 -1.17
C VAL A 7 9.88 6.89 0.13
N LYS A 8 9.27 6.15 1.07
CA LYS A 8 9.92 5.86 2.35
C LYS A 8 9.18 4.73 3.08
N ASN A 9 9.88 4.07 4.00
CA ASN A 9 9.29 3.09 4.89
C ASN A 9 8.73 3.79 6.13
N LEU A 10 7.64 3.25 6.67
CA LEU A 10 7.02 3.74 7.90
C LEU A 10 7.27 2.74 9.02
N ARG A 11 7.77 3.23 10.17
CA ARG A 11 8.16 2.36 11.27
C ARG A 11 7.09 2.17 12.34
N ARG A 12 6.05 2.98 12.31
CA ARG A 12 5.00 2.96 13.35
C ARG A 12 3.86 2.01 13.07
N TRP A 13 3.91 1.35 11.91
CA TRP A 13 2.86 0.43 11.51
C TRP A 13 3.22 -0.98 11.95
N SER A 14 2.21 -1.78 12.31
CA SER A 14 2.42 -3.21 12.55
C SER A 14 2.60 -3.88 11.19
N GLY A 15 3.74 -4.49 10.98
CA GLY A 15 4.11 -5.07 9.70
C GLY A 15 4.85 -4.08 8.82
N GLU A 16 5.07 -4.44 7.57
CA GLU A 16 5.77 -3.58 6.61
C GLU A 16 4.82 -2.58 5.99
N ALA A 17 5.12 -1.30 6.18
CA ALA A 17 4.37 -0.22 5.55
C ALA A 17 5.31 0.72 4.82
N THR A 18 4.93 1.12 3.63
CA THR A 18 5.74 1.96 2.75
C THR A 18 4.85 2.98 2.06
N VAL A 19 5.34 4.22 1.95
CA VAL A 19 4.68 5.25 1.16
C VAL A 19 5.13 5.11 -0.28
N TYR A 20 4.17 5.09 -1.21
CA TYR A 20 4.43 5.09 -2.64
C TYR A 20 3.81 6.31 -3.29
N ARG A 21 4.50 6.84 -4.29
CA ARG A 21 3.94 7.86 -5.16
C ARG A 21 3.41 7.18 -6.41
N LEU A 22 2.16 7.48 -6.74
CA LEU A 22 1.48 6.90 -7.89
C LEU A 22 1.53 7.85 -9.08
N ASP A 23 1.88 7.34 -10.24
CA ASP A 23 1.91 8.11 -11.48
C ASP A 23 1.24 7.29 -12.59
N PRO A 24 0.04 7.66 -13.04
CA PRO A 24 -0.78 8.80 -12.58
C PRO A 24 -1.44 8.52 -11.22
N PRO A 25 -2.01 9.56 -10.56
CA PRO A 25 -2.75 9.35 -9.31
C PRO A 25 -3.90 8.37 -9.49
N TYR A 26 -4.16 7.58 -8.45
CA TYR A 26 -5.26 6.64 -8.43
C TYR A 26 -6.44 7.26 -7.69
N ARG A 27 -7.56 7.46 -8.39
CA ARG A 27 -8.77 8.11 -7.84
C ARG A 27 -8.46 9.44 -7.15
N GLY A 28 -7.54 10.22 -7.73
CA GLY A 28 -7.12 11.50 -7.18
C GLY A 28 -6.05 11.41 -6.10
N GLU A 29 -5.60 10.20 -5.74
CA GLU A 29 -4.58 9.99 -4.71
C GLU A 29 -3.21 9.83 -5.33
N GLU A 30 -2.32 10.78 -5.09
CA GLU A 30 -0.94 10.73 -5.58
C GLU A 30 -0.04 9.88 -4.68
N TYR A 31 -0.32 9.87 -3.38
CA TYR A 31 0.45 9.12 -2.40
C TYR A 31 -0.42 8.10 -1.69
N VAL A 32 0.11 6.91 -1.48
CA VAL A 32 -0.58 5.86 -0.75
C VAL A 32 0.38 5.19 0.22
N VAL A 33 -0.16 4.65 1.30
CA VAL A 33 0.57 3.74 2.18
C VAL A 33 0.14 2.33 1.84
N VAL A 34 1.11 1.47 1.56
CA VAL A 34 0.87 0.04 1.34
C VAL A 34 1.40 -0.69 2.57
N SER A 35 0.53 -1.40 3.27
CA SER A 35 0.85 -2.08 4.52
C SER A 35 0.58 -3.58 4.41
N SER A 36 1.61 -4.39 4.66
CA SER A 36 1.49 -5.85 4.70
C SER A 36 1.52 -6.32 6.14
N ILE A 37 0.58 -7.18 6.52
CA ILE A 37 0.49 -7.70 7.88
C ILE A 37 0.31 -9.21 7.88
N HIS A 38 0.73 -9.85 8.97
CA HIS A 38 0.42 -11.25 9.25
C HIS A 38 -0.76 -11.31 10.21
N LEU A 39 -1.71 -12.18 9.89
CA LEU A 39 -2.92 -12.37 10.71
C LEU A 39 -2.81 -13.74 11.39
N PRO A 40 -2.27 -13.81 12.63
CA PRO A 40 -1.92 -15.08 13.24
C PRO A 40 -3.09 -16.02 13.52
N LYS A 41 -4.31 -15.48 13.57
CA LYS A 41 -5.51 -16.28 13.84
C LYS A 41 -6.40 -16.46 12.63
N SER A 42 -5.93 -16.06 11.46
CA SER A 42 -6.70 -16.16 10.22
C SER A 42 -6.19 -17.32 9.38
N PRO A 43 -7.06 -18.07 8.69
CA PRO A 43 -6.61 -19.12 7.75
C PRO A 43 -5.81 -18.55 6.57
N TRP A 44 -5.98 -17.26 6.25
CA TRP A 44 -5.20 -16.61 5.19
C TRP A 44 -3.85 -16.13 5.64
N LYS A 45 -3.68 -15.86 6.91
CA LYS A 45 -2.41 -15.50 7.56
C LYS A 45 -1.77 -14.20 7.11
N GLU A 46 -2.01 -13.74 5.89
CA GLU A 46 -1.32 -12.57 5.33
C GLU A 46 -2.29 -11.70 4.55
N GLU A 47 -2.06 -10.39 4.63
CA GLU A 47 -2.89 -9.42 3.94
C GLU A 47 -2.08 -8.17 3.65
N THR A 48 -2.30 -7.54 2.51
CA THR A 48 -1.70 -6.25 2.16
C THR A 48 -2.81 -5.28 1.78
N MET A 49 -2.79 -4.10 2.38
CA MET A 49 -3.80 -3.07 2.20
C MET A 49 -3.17 -1.80 1.66
N ILE A 50 -3.97 -1.04 0.90
CA ILE A 50 -3.55 0.25 0.37
C ILE A 50 -4.47 1.32 0.94
N PHE A 51 -3.87 2.39 1.51
CA PHE A 51 -4.60 3.53 2.06
C PHE A 51 -4.17 4.82 1.39
N ALA A 52 -5.11 5.74 1.20
CA ALA A 52 -4.78 7.09 0.77
C ALA A 52 -3.90 7.76 1.82
N SER A 53 -2.91 8.51 1.40
CA SER A 53 -1.91 9.07 2.30
C SER A 53 -1.40 10.42 1.80
N THR A 54 -0.71 11.14 2.69
CA THR A 54 0.10 12.29 2.30
C THR A 54 1.50 11.80 1.97
N GLU A 55 2.32 12.70 1.41
CA GLU A 55 3.73 12.39 1.13
C GLU A 55 4.50 11.99 2.40
N ALA A 56 4.10 12.55 3.54
CA ALA A 56 4.72 12.24 4.82
C ALA A 56 4.29 10.88 5.40
N GLY A 57 3.31 10.22 4.78
CA GLY A 57 2.81 8.94 5.25
C GLY A 57 1.67 9.06 6.25
N GLU A 58 1.05 10.22 6.34
CA GLU A 58 -0.12 10.41 7.19
C GLU A 58 -1.37 9.89 6.47
N VAL A 59 -2.10 9.00 7.13
CA VAL A 59 -3.32 8.40 6.58
C VAL A 59 -4.52 9.09 7.25
N PRO A 60 -5.22 9.99 6.54
CA PRO A 60 -6.34 10.74 7.13
C PRO A 60 -7.55 9.85 7.43
N SER A 61 -7.67 8.73 6.73
CA SER A 61 -8.77 7.80 6.95
C SER A 61 -8.27 6.39 6.66
N TYR A 62 -8.56 5.46 7.57
CA TYR A 62 -8.16 4.06 7.39
C TYR A 62 -9.13 3.29 6.50
N PHE A 63 -9.68 3.97 5.53
CA PHE A 63 -10.52 3.35 4.51
C PHE A 63 -9.61 2.77 3.43
N ASP A 64 -9.57 1.45 3.32
CA ASP A 64 -8.67 0.79 2.36
C ASP A 64 -9.16 0.98 0.93
N LEU A 65 -8.24 1.39 0.06
CA LEU A 65 -8.50 1.51 -1.37
C LEU A 65 -8.46 0.15 -2.05
N ALA A 66 -7.67 -0.77 -1.52
CA ALA A 66 -7.55 -2.13 -2.04
C ALA A 66 -6.98 -3.05 -0.97
N VAL A 67 -7.31 -4.33 -1.06
CA VAL A 67 -6.82 -5.37 -0.14
C VAL A 67 -6.53 -6.61 -0.97
N VAL A 68 -5.37 -7.23 -0.72
CA VAL A 68 -5.05 -8.54 -1.31
C VAL A 68 -4.64 -9.51 -0.21
N LYS A 69 -4.88 -10.79 -0.42
CA LYS A 69 -4.59 -11.83 0.58
C LYS A 69 -3.17 -12.38 0.40
N GLU A 70 -2.22 -11.48 0.23
CA GLU A 70 -0.81 -11.82 0.06
C GLU A 70 0.05 -10.84 0.84
N TYR A 71 1.21 -11.28 1.29
CA TYR A 71 2.20 -10.41 1.92
C TYR A 71 3.11 -9.86 0.82
N SER A 72 2.55 -8.93 0.03
CA SER A 72 3.27 -8.39 -1.12
C SER A 72 2.75 -7.01 -1.50
N HIS A 73 3.60 -6.01 -1.37
CA HIS A 73 3.28 -4.65 -1.81
C HIS A 73 3.07 -4.62 -3.33
N ALA A 74 3.91 -5.35 -4.06
CA ALA A 74 3.81 -5.41 -5.52
C ALA A 74 2.48 -6.01 -5.97
N ALA A 75 2.02 -7.08 -5.30
CA ALA A 75 0.74 -7.70 -5.64
C ALA A 75 -0.43 -6.74 -5.38
N ALA A 76 -0.38 -6.00 -4.25
CA ALA A 76 -1.43 -5.04 -3.91
C ALA A 76 -1.48 -3.91 -4.94
N LEU A 77 -0.33 -3.36 -5.31
CA LEU A 77 -0.26 -2.28 -6.29
C LEU A 77 -0.67 -2.77 -7.68
N ALA A 78 -0.30 -4.00 -8.04
CA ALA A 78 -0.73 -4.58 -9.30
C ALA A 78 -2.25 -4.74 -9.37
N SER A 79 -2.90 -5.01 -8.23
CA SER A 79 -4.36 -5.17 -8.19
C SER A 79 -5.11 -3.89 -8.56
N ILE A 80 -4.47 -2.73 -8.44
CA ILE A 80 -5.05 -1.45 -8.87
C ILE A 80 -4.38 -0.92 -10.14
N GLY A 81 -3.58 -1.76 -10.81
CA GLY A 81 -3.03 -1.44 -12.12
C GLY A 81 -1.69 -0.73 -12.12
N TYR A 82 -0.92 -0.83 -11.02
CA TYR A 82 0.37 -0.14 -10.91
C TYR A 82 1.52 -1.14 -10.83
N GLU A 83 2.63 -0.77 -11.47
CA GLU A 83 3.87 -1.51 -11.42
C GLU A 83 4.84 -0.79 -10.49
N VAL A 84 5.48 -1.53 -9.58
CA VAL A 84 6.43 -0.95 -8.64
C VAL A 84 7.73 -0.63 -9.37
N LYS A 85 8.20 0.59 -9.16
CA LYS A 85 9.47 1.06 -9.68
C LYS A 85 10.43 1.28 -8.52
N SER A 86 11.55 0.66 -8.60
CA SER A 86 12.58 0.80 -7.56
C SER A 86 13.52 1.97 -7.83
#